data_6eedbde3cbbeff0d7d9c64354e9b871a
#
_entry.id   6eedbde3cbbeff0d7d9c64354e9b871a
#
_cell.length_a   1.000
_cell.length_b   1.000
_cell.length_c   1.000
_cell.angle_alpha   90.00
_cell.angle_beta   90.00
_cell.angle_gamma   90.00
#
_symmetry.space_group_name_H-M   'P 1'
#
loop_
_entity.id
_entity.type
_entity.pdbx_description
1 polymer ?
#
loop_
_entity_poly.entity_id
_entity_poly.type
_entity_poly.pdbx_seq_one_letter_code
_entity_poly.pdbx_strand_id
1 'polypeptide(L)'
;VPLLTGAKWTDKDWRLFADAGSPLKGMPFEGESLHSKRPDECLELSPALFGGTRLGLIRPGLVQDRGFLSAVAILATSPKLIKNLFVPTGQEDPHGRFALRFIIGGRERVVCVDDRLACSSLNRPLLARTEDPAESLWLPLLEKAFFKLRGSADAAAAASTLDCLRALTGDAWEEMEELPGDGSALWDLLKSWTARGRAGLAATPRGGRPRGCGVVAGRA
;
A
#
# COMPACT_ATOMS: atom_id res chain seq x y z
N VAL A 1 26.71 -7.21 3.28
CA VAL A 1 26.81 -6.43 4.52
C VAL A 1 26.78 -7.42 5.66
N PRO A 2 27.78 -7.44 6.57
CA PRO A 2 27.80 -8.40 7.66
C PRO A 2 26.60 -8.17 8.55
N LEU A 3 25.82 -9.22 8.79
CA LEU A 3 24.72 -9.28 9.73
C LEU A 3 25.32 -9.18 11.14
N LEU A 4 25.16 -8.02 11.75
CA LEU A 4 25.53 -7.83 13.16
C LEU A 4 24.55 -8.65 14.01
N THR A 5 25.11 -9.60 14.74
CA THR A 5 24.40 -10.47 15.65
C THR A 5 23.52 -9.70 16.64
N GLY A 6 22.22 -9.91 16.56
CA GLY A 6 21.24 -9.53 17.59
C GLY A 6 20.60 -8.15 17.52
N ALA A 7 21.10 -7.21 16.71
CA ALA A 7 20.47 -5.89 16.59
C ALA A 7 19.46 -5.85 15.44
N LYS A 8 18.25 -5.37 15.71
CA LYS A 8 17.24 -5.12 14.66
C LYS A 8 17.73 -4.02 13.70
N TRP A 9 17.58 -4.27 12.40
CA TRP A 9 17.93 -3.30 11.37
C TRP A 9 17.05 -2.04 11.45
N THR A 10 17.63 -0.89 11.17
CA THR A 10 16.93 0.39 11.09
C THR A 10 17.26 1.03 9.76
N ASP A 11 16.25 1.50 9.05
CA ASP A 11 16.42 2.23 7.81
C ASP A 11 17.00 3.62 8.11
N LYS A 12 18.30 3.78 7.92
CA LYS A 12 19.01 5.04 8.20
C LYS A 12 18.82 6.07 7.08
N ASP A 13 18.49 5.62 5.89
CA ASP A 13 18.37 6.48 4.70
C ASP A 13 16.98 7.10 4.59
N TRP A 14 16.05 6.63 5.39
CA TRP A 14 14.68 7.07 5.38
C TRP A 14 14.25 7.65 6.73
N ARG A 15 14.37 8.95 6.86
CA ARG A 15 13.93 9.69 8.04
C ARG A 15 12.51 10.24 7.87
N LEU A 16 11.57 9.40 7.42
CA LEU A 16 10.20 9.80 7.15
C LEU A 16 9.55 10.52 8.34
N PHE A 17 10.05 10.23 9.54
CA PHE A 17 9.41 10.62 10.80
C PHE A 17 10.31 11.42 11.74
N ALA A 18 11.53 11.77 11.33
CA ALA A 18 12.53 12.31 12.28
C ALA A 18 12.82 13.80 12.15
N ASP A 19 12.46 14.46 11.05
CA ASP A 19 12.89 15.83 10.80
C ASP A 19 11.73 16.83 10.69
N ALA A 20 11.98 18.08 11.08
CA ALA A 20 11.07 19.22 10.89
C ALA A 20 10.74 19.53 9.43
N GLY A 21 11.41 18.84 8.49
CA GLY A 21 11.12 18.78 7.07
C GLY A 21 10.44 17.48 6.65
N SER A 22 9.87 16.72 7.60
CA SER A 22 9.17 15.46 7.38
C SER A 22 8.19 15.56 6.21
N PRO A 23 8.13 14.54 5.34
CA PRO A 23 7.11 14.44 4.29
C PRO A 23 5.68 14.35 4.84
N LEU A 24 5.51 14.28 6.16
CA LEU A 24 4.23 14.41 6.85
C LEU A 24 3.91 15.87 7.24
N LYS A 25 4.77 16.83 6.87
CA LYS A 25 4.52 18.26 7.08
C LYS A 25 3.30 18.67 6.24
N GLY A 26 2.33 19.31 6.86
CA GLY A 26 1.05 19.66 6.23
C GLY A 26 -0.04 18.60 6.37
N MET A 27 0.27 17.44 6.93
CA MET A 27 -0.72 16.44 7.33
C MET A 27 -1.45 16.90 8.61
N PRO A 28 -2.66 16.36 8.91
CA PRO A 28 -3.44 16.75 10.09
C PRO A 28 -2.79 16.44 11.45
N PHE A 29 -1.49 16.20 11.46
CA PHE A 29 -0.66 15.98 12.65
C PHE A 29 0.26 17.16 12.98
N GLU A 30 0.12 18.30 12.32
CA GLU A 30 0.88 19.48 12.71
C GLU A 30 0.63 19.77 14.20
N GLY A 31 1.65 19.52 15.02
CA GLY A 31 1.59 19.70 16.48
C GLY A 31 1.58 18.41 17.30
N GLU A 32 1.39 17.22 16.70
CA GLU A 32 1.57 15.96 17.40
C GLU A 32 3.01 15.44 17.30
N SER A 33 3.54 14.94 18.42
CA SER A 33 4.82 14.23 18.42
C SER A 33 4.65 12.89 17.71
N LEU A 34 5.30 12.75 16.57
CA LEU A 34 5.34 11.47 15.86
C LEU A 34 6.44 10.60 16.44
N HIS A 35 6.09 9.36 16.72
CA HIS A 35 7.02 8.36 17.25
C HIS A 35 7.19 7.24 16.24
N SER A 36 8.44 6.83 16.04
CA SER A 36 8.77 5.65 15.25
C SER A 36 8.94 4.46 16.20
N LYS A 37 8.01 3.52 16.17
CA LYS A 37 7.93 2.38 17.07
C LYS A 37 7.98 1.05 16.35
N ARG A 38 8.54 0.05 17.02
CA ARG A 38 8.45 -1.33 16.54
C ARG A 38 7.03 -1.88 16.79
N PRO A 39 6.57 -2.88 16.02
CA PRO A 39 5.24 -3.45 16.21
C PRO A 39 4.96 -3.91 17.64
N ASP A 40 5.94 -4.52 18.29
CA ASP A 40 5.88 -4.97 19.69
C ASP A 40 5.77 -3.81 20.71
N GLU A 41 6.07 -2.58 20.30
CA GLU A 41 5.98 -1.39 21.15
C GLU A 41 4.64 -0.64 21.01
N CYS A 42 3.85 -0.93 19.96
CA CYS A 42 2.64 -0.16 19.64
C CYS A 42 1.41 -1.01 19.27
N LEU A 43 1.56 -2.32 19.10
CA LEU A 43 0.47 -3.25 18.84
C LEU A 43 0.28 -4.18 20.03
N GLU A 44 -0.98 -4.53 20.31
CA GLU A 44 -1.31 -5.38 21.46
C GLU A 44 -0.90 -6.85 21.28
N LEU A 45 -0.84 -7.31 20.04
CA LEU A 45 -0.45 -8.67 19.67
C LEU A 45 0.80 -8.61 18.82
N SER A 46 1.63 -9.67 18.87
CA SER A 46 2.75 -9.83 17.93
C SER A 46 2.20 -10.10 16.52
N PRO A 47 2.21 -9.12 15.63
CA PRO A 47 1.60 -9.27 14.33
C PRO A 47 2.48 -10.14 13.43
N ALA A 48 1.83 -11.01 12.65
CA ALA A 48 2.49 -11.69 11.54
C ALA A 48 2.58 -10.76 10.33
N LEU A 49 3.53 -11.02 9.43
CA LEU A 49 3.58 -10.29 8.16
C LEU A 49 2.26 -10.42 7.40
N PHE A 50 1.71 -11.64 7.34
CA PHE A 50 0.41 -11.94 6.75
C PHE A 50 -0.43 -12.72 7.76
N GLY A 51 -1.45 -12.11 8.32
CA GLY A 51 -2.26 -12.65 9.42
C GLY A 51 -3.23 -13.78 9.05
N GLY A 52 -3.15 -14.38 7.87
CA GLY A 52 -4.04 -15.47 7.48
C GLY A 52 -4.13 -15.72 5.99
N THR A 53 -5.15 -16.50 5.58
CA THR A 53 -5.41 -16.82 4.18
C THR A 53 -6.04 -15.67 3.39
N ARG A 54 -6.75 -14.78 4.10
CA ARG A 54 -7.33 -13.54 3.55
C ARG A 54 -6.52 -12.36 4.06
N LEU A 55 -6.35 -11.34 3.23
CA LEU A 55 -5.57 -10.15 3.59
C LEU A 55 -6.36 -9.13 4.44
N GLY A 56 -7.59 -9.45 4.81
CA GLY A 56 -8.45 -8.59 5.61
C GLY A 56 -9.03 -7.39 4.83
N LEU A 57 -9.92 -6.64 5.49
CA LEU A 57 -10.41 -5.37 4.98
C LEU A 57 -9.37 -4.28 5.25
N ILE A 58 -9.22 -3.36 4.29
CA ILE A 58 -8.28 -2.25 4.40
C ILE A 58 -8.95 -1.09 5.14
N ARG A 59 -8.32 -0.64 6.22
CA ARG A 59 -8.63 0.62 6.89
C ARG A 59 -7.60 1.67 6.51
N PRO A 60 -8.03 2.79 5.93
CA PRO A 60 -7.13 3.91 5.67
C PRO A 60 -6.45 4.39 6.95
N GLY A 61 -5.20 4.79 6.82
CA GLY A 61 -4.50 5.55 7.83
C GLY A 61 -4.89 7.03 7.79
N LEU A 62 -4.03 7.85 8.36
CA LEU A 62 -4.23 9.30 8.34
C LEU A 62 -3.69 9.96 7.06
N VAL A 63 -2.91 9.24 6.28
CA VAL A 63 -2.43 9.71 4.98
C VAL A 63 -3.54 9.62 3.95
N GLN A 64 -3.68 10.64 3.11
CA GLN A 64 -4.75 10.74 2.10
C GLN A 64 -4.35 10.07 0.76
N ASP A 65 -3.68 8.95 0.81
CA ASP A 65 -3.19 8.18 -0.35
C ASP A 65 -4.25 7.26 -0.97
N ARG A 66 -5.43 7.78 -1.21
CA ARG A 66 -6.60 7.04 -1.70
C ARG A 66 -6.32 6.25 -2.98
N GLY A 67 -5.53 6.82 -3.90
CA GLY A 67 -5.15 6.15 -5.14
C GLY A 67 -4.37 4.87 -4.88
N PHE A 68 -3.41 4.92 -3.96
CA PHE A 68 -2.63 3.76 -3.56
C PHE A 68 -3.49 2.70 -2.85
N LEU A 69 -4.26 3.10 -1.85
CA LEU A 69 -5.11 2.16 -1.10
C LEU A 69 -6.18 1.51 -1.97
N SER A 70 -6.73 2.24 -2.96
CA SER A 70 -7.66 1.66 -3.94
C SER A 70 -6.97 0.60 -4.81
N ALA A 71 -5.75 0.87 -5.27
CA ALA A 71 -4.97 -0.11 -6.03
C ALA A 71 -4.67 -1.36 -5.19
N VAL A 72 -4.24 -1.16 -3.96
CA VAL A 72 -3.95 -2.27 -3.02
C VAL A 72 -5.21 -3.08 -2.72
N ALA A 73 -6.38 -2.44 -2.54
CA ALA A 73 -7.65 -3.12 -2.31
C ALA A 73 -8.04 -4.04 -3.48
N ILE A 74 -7.81 -3.60 -4.72
CA ILE A 74 -8.02 -4.45 -5.91
C ILE A 74 -7.10 -5.67 -5.86
N LEU A 75 -5.80 -5.46 -5.61
CA LEU A 75 -4.82 -6.54 -5.58
C LEU A 75 -5.04 -7.50 -4.41
N ALA A 76 -5.54 -7.01 -3.28
CA ALA A 76 -5.82 -7.80 -2.09
C ALA A 76 -6.95 -8.83 -2.31
N THR A 77 -7.76 -8.70 -3.36
CA THR A 77 -8.71 -9.73 -3.79
C THR A 77 -8.00 -11.03 -4.20
N SER A 78 -6.73 -10.95 -4.59
CA SER A 78 -5.84 -12.07 -4.86
C SER A 78 -4.61 -12.01 -3.94
N PRO A 79 -4.63 -12.69 -2.78
CA PRO A 79 -3.53 -12.64 -1.81
C PRO A 79 -2.15 -12.95 -2.39
N LYS A 80 -2.09 -13.76 -3.44
CA LYS A 80 -0.86 -14.10 -4.14
C LYS A 80 -0.19 -12.87 -4.76
N LEU A 81 -0.97 -11.94 -5.31
CA LEU A 81 -0.43 -10.71 -5.93
C LEU A 81 0.26 -9.84 -4.88
N ILE A 82 -0.37 -9.65 -3.72
CA ILE A 82 0.23 -8.89 -2.62
C ILE A 82 1.48 -9.60 -2.07
N LYS A 83 1.39 -10.92 -1.84
CA LYS A 83 2.54 -11.69 -1.32
C LYS A 83 3.75 -11.63 -2.26
N ASN A 84 3.52 -11.61 -3.56
CA ASN A 84 4.58 -11.51 -4.57
C ASN A 84 5.30 -10.15 -4.57
N LEU A 85 4.72 -9.12 -3.96
CA LEU A 85 5.41 -7.82 -3.79
C LEU A 85 6.52 -7.90 -2.76
N PHE A 86 6.43 -8.80 -1.80
CA PHE A 86 7.45 -9.00 -0.78
C PHE A 86 8.52 -9.94 -1.32
N VAL A 87 9.73 -9.42 -1.45
CA VAL A 87 10.87 -10.20 -1.89
C VAL A 87 11.29 -11.13 -0.74
N PRO A 88 11.36 -12.45 -0.96
CA PRO A 88 11.81 -13.36 0.07
C PRO A 88 13.26 -13.02 0.49
N THR A 89 13.43 -12.55 1.72
CA THR A 89 14.74 -12.29 2.31
C THR A 89 15.21 -13.48 3.18
N GLY A 90 14.63 -14.67 2.97
CA GLY A 90 14.62 -15.78 3.92
C GLY A 90 13.38 -15.66 4.82
N GLN A 91 13.14 -16.62 5.70
CA GLN A 91 12.08 -16.51 6.71
C GLN A 91 12.16 -15.14 7.40
N GLU A 92 10.98 -14.60 7.79
CA GLU A 92 10.79 -13.31 8.47
C GLU A 92 12.11 -12.80 9.07
N ASP A 93 12.73 -11.80 8.42
CA ASP A 93 14.07 -11.37 8.81
C ASP A 93 14.01 -10.99 10.29
N PRO A 94 14.64 -11.74 11.20
CA PRO A 94 14.58 -11.48 12.64
C PRO A 94 15.09 -10.08 12.98
N HIS A 95 15.75 -9.42 12.02
CA HIS A 95 16.26 -8.07 12.15
C HIS A 95 15.23 -6.99 11.75
N GLY A 96 14.00 -7.37 11.35
CA GLY A 96 12.92 -6.43 11.00
C GLY A 96 13.18 -5.67 9.70
N ARG A 97 13.84 -6.28 8.72
CA ARG A 97 14.06 -5.71 7.40
C ARG A 97 13.16 -6.36 6.38
N PHE A 98 12.47 -5.56 5.59
CA PHE A 98 11.58 -6.00 4.52
C PHE A 98 12.00 -5.39 3.19
N ALA A 99 12.01 -6.20 2.15
CA ALA A 99 12.28 -5.78 0.78
C ALA A 99 11.00 -5.94 -0.04
N LEU A 100 10.58 -4.87 -0.71
CA LEU A 100 9.35 -4.84 -1.51
C LEU A 100 9.69 -4.44 -2.94
N ARG A 101 9.02 -5.09 -3.88
CA ARG A 101 9.23 -4.93 -5.31
C ARG A 101 8.15 -4.02 -5.89
N PHE A 102 8.57 -3.12 -6.75
CA PHE A 102 7.74 -2.25 -7.57
C PHE A 102 8.23 -2.25 -9.00
N ILE A 103 7.37 -1.91 -9.95
CA ILE A 103 7.74 -1.77 -11.36
C ILE A 103 7.59 -0.31 -11.77
N ILE A 104 8.69 0.32 -12.10
CA ILE A 104 8.73 1.73 -12.52
C ILE A 104 9.37 1.84 -13.90
N GLY A 105 8.61 2.37 -14.86
CA GLY A 105 9.08 2.47 -16.24
C GLY A 105 9.46 1.11 -16.84
N GLY A 106 8.71 0.06 -16.51
CA GLY A 106 8.96 -1.32 -16.98
C GLY A 106 10.17 -2.00 -16.33
N ARG A 107 10.75 -1.41 -15.28
CA ARG A 107 11.92 -1.97 -14.57
C ARG A 107 11.57 -2.25 -13.11
N GLU A 108 12.04 -3.38 -12.63
CA GLU A 108 11.90 -3.73 -11.22
C GLU A 108 12.74 -2.78 -10.34
N ARG A 109 12.12 -2.31 -9.28
CA ARG A 109 12.74 -1.53 -8.21
C ARG A 109 12.44 -2.20 -6.88
N VAL A 110 13.48 -2.58 -6.16
CA VAL A 110 13.35 -3.14 -4.81
C VAL A 110 13.60 -2.04 -3.79
N VAL A 111 12.64 -1.85 -2.91
CA VAL A 111 12.68 -0.87 -1.82
C VAL A 111 12.78 -1.62 -0.50
N CYS A 112 13.81 -1.34 0.28
CA CYS A 112 13.96 -1.89 1.61
C CYS A 112 13.43 -0.90 2.66
N VAL A 113 12.68 -1.42 3.63
CA VAL A 113 12.16 -0.68 4.78
C VAL A 113 12.38 -1.48 6.05
N ASP A 114 12.43 -0.81 7.19
CA ASP A 114 12.39 -1.48 8.50
C ASP A 114 10.94 -1.70 8.95
N ASP A 115 10.75 -2.48 10.02
CA ASP A 115 9.45 -2.79 10.62
C ASP A 115 8.89 -1.64 11.48
N ARG A 116 9.59 -0.52 11.61
CA ARG A 116 9.12 0.60 12.42
C ARG A 116 7.88 1.25 11.80
N LEU A 117 6.88 1.47 12.63
CA LEU A 117 5.63 2.13 12.29
C LEU A 117 5.62 3.56 12.81
N ALA A 118 5.01 4.47 12.02
CA ALA A 118 4.68 5.79 12.51
C ALA A 118 3.50 5.70 13.47
N CYS A 119 3.68 6.24 14.67
CA CYS A 119 2.65 6.24 15.70
C CYS A 119 2.44 7.66 16.24
N SER A 120 1.21 7.94 16.69
CA SER A 120 0.89 9.14 17.44
C SER A 120 1.49 9.08 18.84
N SER A 121 1.37 10.18 19.58
CA SER A 121 1.72 10.26 21.00
C SER A 121 1.00 9.22 21.87
N LEU A 122 -0.18 8.76 21.44
CA LEU A 122 -0.97 7.72 22.10
C LEU A 122 -0.62 6.29 21.61
N ASN A 123 0.51 6.10 20.96
CA ASN A 123 0.98 4.83 20.40
C ASN A 123 0.06 4.21 19.34
N ARG A 124 -0.79 5.01 18.68
CA ARG A 124 -1.66 4.51 17.63
C ARG A 124 -0.96 4.59 16.29
N PRO A 125 -0.87 3.48 15.53
CA PRO A 125 -0.32 3.50 14.18
C PRO A 125 -1.10 4.46 13.28
N LEU A 126 -0.37 5.23 12.47
CA LEU A 126 -0.90 6.29 11.60
C LEU A 126 -1.08 5.83 10.16
N LEU A 127 -0.38 4.78 9.76
CA LEU A 127 -0.47 4.19 8.43
C LEU A 127 -1.74 3.34 8.30
N ALA A 128 -2.07 2.99 7.06
CA ALA A 128 -3.17 2.09 6.76
C ALA A 128 -2.94 0.72 7.41
N ARG A 129 -4.02 0.06 7.78
CA ARG A 129 -3.99 -1.24 8.47
C ARG A 129 -5.11 -2.16 7.98
N THR A 130 -5.00 -3.42 8.31
CA THR A 130 -6.05 -4.40 8.07
C THR A 130 -6.99 -4.51 9.27
N GLU A 131 -8.26 -4.87 9.02
CA GLU A 131 -9.26 -5.11 10.08
C GLU A 131 -9.17 -6.52 10.68
N ASP A 132 -8.08 -7.23 10.50
CA ASP A 132 -7.98 -8.54 11.14
C ASP A 132 -7.54 -8.40 12.61
N PRO A 133 -7.96 -9.33 13.49
CA PRO A 133 -7.63 -9.27 14.91
C PRO A 133 -6.14 -9.35 15.21
N ALA A 134 -5.35 -9.87 14.27
CA ALA A 134 -3.91 -10.05 14.42
C ALA A 134 -3.08 -8.90 13.82
N GLU A 135 -3.73 -7.85 13.30
CA GLU A 135 -3.08 -6.66 12.71
C GLU A 135 -1.87 -6.99 11.84
N SER A 136 -2.13 -7.53 10.65
CA SER A 136 -1.07 -7.90 9.70
C SER A 136 -0.18 -6.73 9.33
N LEU A 137 1.13 -6.96 9.26
CA LEU A 137 2.12 -5.92 8.95
C LEU A 137 2.27 -5.61 7.46
N TRP A 138 1.75 -6.46 6.57
CA TRP A 138 1.97 -6.31 5.13
C TRP A 138 1.51 -4.93 4.60
N LEU A 139 0.37 -4.43 5.06
CA LEU A 139 -0.21 -3.19 4.53
C LEU A 139 0.58 -1.94 4.95
N PRO A 140 0.85 -1.70 6.24
CA PRO A 140 1.66 -0.54 6.63
C PRO A 140 3.09 -0.60 6.08
N LEU A 141 3.69 -1.79 5.93
CA LEU A 141 5.00 -1.92 5.31
C LEU A 141 4.99 -1.62 3.81
N LEU A 142 3.94 -2.05 3.10
CA LEU A 142 3.77 -1.77 1.68
C LEU A 142 3.54 -0.28 1.44
N GLU A 143 2.70 0.36 2.23
CA GLU A 143 2.45 1.81 2.19
C GLU A 143 3.73 2.60 2.48
N LYS A 144 4.46 2.24 3.53
CA LYS A 144 5.75 2.85 3.87
C LYS A 144 6.77 2.72 2.74
N ALA A 145 6.87 1.53 2.13
CA ALA A 145 7.77 1.32 1.00
C ALA A 145 7.36 2.15 -0.23
N PHE A 146 6.05 2.31 -0.46
CA PHE A 146 5.55 3.17 -1.52
C PHE A 146 5.88 4.65 -1.27
N PHE A 147 5.76 5.14 -0.04
CA PHE A 147 6.19 6.50 0.31
C PHE A 147 7.69 6.70 0.06
N LYS A 148 8.51 5.73 0.46
CA LYS A 148 9.95 5.76 0.18
C LYS A 148 10.24 5.77 -1.32
N LEU A 149 9.52 4.97 -2.11
CA LEU A 149 9.63 4.94 -3.58
C LEU A 149 9.30 6.29 -4.20
N ARG A 150 8.27 6.97 -3.70
CA ARG A 150 7.78 8.26 -4.20
C ARG A 150 8.57 9.46 -3.63
N GLY A 151 9.38 9.24 -2.61
CA GLY A 151 10.19 10.25 -1.93
C GLY A 151 9.47 11.00 -0.82
N SER A 152 8.13 10.99 -0.78
CA SER A 152 7.33 11.59 0.30
C SER A 152 5.92 11.01 0.36
N ALA A 153 5.23 11.23 1.49
CA ALA A 153 3.83 10.88 1.64
C ALA A 153 2.94 11.72 0.72
N ASP A 154 3.23 13.01 0.54
CA ASP A 154 2.49 13.89 -0.37
C ASP A 154 2.59 13.44 -1.82
N ALA A 155 3.79 13.09 -2.28
CA ALA A 155 4.00 12.56 -3.62
C ALA A 155 3.30 11.18 -3.81
N ALA A 156 3.18 10.39 -2.76
CA ALA A 156 2.41 9.16 -2.76
C ALA A 156 0.91 9.43 -2.79
N ALA A 157 0.42 10.38 -1.99
CA ALA A 157 -0.98 10.80 -1.95
C ALA A 157 -1.47 11.39 -3.29
N ALA A 158 -0.58 12.05 -4.03
CA ALA A 158 -0.88 12.60 -5.35
C ALA A 158 -0.93 11.53 -6.47
N ALA A 159 -0.50 10.30 -6.22
CA ALA A 159 -0.48 9.24 -7.21
C ALA A 159 -1.90 8.77 -7.57
N SER A 160 -2.17 8.63 -8.87
CA SER A 160 -3.44 8.06 -9.33
C SER A 160 -3.51 6.55 -9.03
N THR A 161 -4.73 6.01 -8.93
CA THR A 161 -4.93 4.56 -8.77
C THR A 161 -4.26 3.79 -9.91
N LEU A 162 -4.34 4.32 -11.12
CA LEU A 162 -3.75 3.73 -12.32
C LEU A 162 -2.22 3.64 -12.23
N ASP A 163 -1.57 4.72 -11.80
CA ASP A 163 -0.11 4.73 -11.62
C ASP A 163 0.33 3.78 -10.50
N CYS A 164 -0.48 3.69 -9.43
CA CYS A 164 -0.24 2.75 -8.35
C CYS A 164 -0.36 1.30 -8.82
N LEU A 165 -1.40 0.96 -9.59
CA LEU A 165 -1.58 -0.37 -10.17
C LEU A 165 -0.41 -0.75 -11.08
N ARG A 166 0.00 0.16 -11.98
CA ARG A 166 1.18 -0.05 -12.83
C ARG A 166 2.44 -0.28 -12.02
N ALA A 167 2.65 0.51 -10.97
CA ALA A 167 3.80 0.36 -10.09
C ALA A 167 3.80 -0.96 -9.30
N LEU A 168 2.63 -1.45 -8.92
CA LEU A 168 2.48 -2.67 -8.12
C LEU A 168 2.52 -3.95 -8.98
N THR A 169 2.03 -3.91 -10.23
CA THR A 169 1.92 -5.12 -11.06
C THR A 169 2.87 -5.16 -12.24
N GLY A 170 3.24 -4.01 -12.77
CA GLY A 170 3.94 -3.89 -14.04
C GLY A 170 3.05 -4.13 -15.27
N ASP A 171 1.77 -4.39 -15.05
CA ASP A 171 0.82 -4.67 -16.14
C ASP A 171 0.37 -3.40 -16.86
N ALA A 172 -0.12 -3.58 -18.08
CA ALA A 172 -0.74 -2.51 -18.86
C ALA A 172 -2.16 -2.26 -18.32
N TRP A 173 -2.29 -1.20 -17.54
CA TRP A 173 -3.55 -0.72 -17.02
C TRP A 173 -4.05 0.43 -17.86
N GLU A 174 -5.33 0.42 -18.24
CA GLU A 174 -5.96 1.42 -19.09
C GLU A 174 -7.12 2.11 -18.35
N GLU A 175 -7.30 3.37 -18.61
CA GLU A 175 -8.44 4.12 -18.14
C GLU A 175 -9.50 4.14 -19.24
N MET A 176 -10.73 3.81 -18.89
CA MET A 176 -11.86 3.98 -19.80
C MET A 176 -12.47 5.38 -19.58
N GLU A 177 -12.43 6.18 -20.61
CA GLU A 177 -12.99 7.54 -20.57
C GLU A 177 -14.52 7.53 -20.45
N GLU A 178 -15.18 6.52 -21.01
CA GLU A 178 -16.63 6.39 -20.97
C GLU A 178 -17.06 5.00 -20.51
N LEU A 179 -17.92 5.00 -19.49
CA LEU A 179 -18.64 3.79 -19.07
C LEU A 179 -20.06 3.80 -19.65
N PRO A 180 -20.65 2.64 -19.91
CA PRO A 180 -22.05 2.56 -20.31
C PRO A 180 -22.92 3.35 -19.32
N GLY A 181 -23.76 4.25 -19.84
CA GLY A 181 -24.69 5.04 -19.02
C GLY A 181 -25.86 4.23 -18.46
N ASP A 182 -26.10 3.06 -19.04
CA ASP A 182 -27.10 2.10 -18.59
C ASP A 182 -26.49 1.10 -17.61
N GLY A 183 -27.13 0.94 -16.45
CA GLY A 183 -26.66 0.04 -15.39
C GLY A 183 -26.61 -1.43 -15.80
N SER A 184 -27.49 -1.87 -16.69
CA SER A 184 -27.48 -3.24 -17.21
C SER A 184 -26.27 -3.49 -18.10
N ALA A 185 -25.99 -2.58 -19.02
CA ALA A 185 -24.82 -2.66 -19.90
C ALA A 185 -23.51 -2.58 -19.10
N LEU A 186 -23.45 -1.73 -18.07
CA LEU A 186 -22.32 -1.66 -17.16
C LEU A 186 -22.12 -3.00 -16.41
N TRP A 187 -23.20 -3.56 -15.92
CA TRP A 187 -23.15 -4.86 -15.21
C TRP A 187 -22.66 -5.99 -16.12
N ASP A 188 -23.13 -6.05 -17.38
CA ASP A 188 -22.68 -7.04 -18.34
C ASP A 188 -21.21 -6.86 -18.73
N LEU A 189 -20.77 -5.62 -18.84
CA LEU A 189 -19.36 -5.29 -19.03
C LEU A 189 -18.52 -5.80 -17.85
N LEU A 190 -18.87 -5.51 -16.61
CA LEU A 190 -18.17 -5.99 -15.42
C LEU A 190 -18.12 -7.51 -15.34
N LYS A 191 -19.23 -8.19 -15.63
CA LYS A 191 -19.27 -9.66 -15.70
C LYS A 191 -18.31 -10.20 -16.77
N SER A 192 -18.28 -9.58 -17.94
CA SER A 192 -17.38 -9.98 -19.03
C SER A 192 -15.91 -9.86 -18.65
N TRP A 193 -15.55 -8.86 -17.84
CA TRP A 193 -14.19 -8.67 -17.36
C TRP A 193 -13.82 -9.72 -16.34
N THR A 194 -14.69 -9.95 -15.36
CA THR A 194 -14.47 -11.01 -14.36
C THR A 194 -14.31 -12.38 -15.01
N ALA A 195 -15.14 -12.70 -16.00
CA ALA A 195 -15.03 -13.96 -16.74
C ALA A 195 -13.74 -14.12 -17.54
N ARG A 196 -13.09 -13.01 -17.90
CA ARG A 196 -11.78 -12.99 -18.59
C ARG A 196 -10.59 -12.85 -17.64
N GLY A 197 -10.80 -12.98 -16.33
CA GLY A 197 -9.74 -12.79 -15.33
C GLY A 197 -9.23 -11.34 -15.24
N ARG A 198 -10.04 -10.37 -15.69
CA ARG A 198 -9.67 -8.96 -15.62
C ARG A 198 -10.20 -8.36 -14.30
N ALA A 199 -9.39 -7.56 -13.65
CA ALA A 199 -9.83 -6.76 -12.51
C ALA A 199 -10.22 -5.35 -12.96
N GLY A 200 -11.24 -4.78 -12.34
CA GLY A 200 -11.69 -3.42 -12.64
C GLY A 200 -12.10 -2.66 -11.40
N LEU A 201 -11.92 -1.35 -11.45
CA LEU A 201 -12.38 -0.43 -10.44
C LEU A 201 -13.26 0.62 -11.13
N ALA A 202 -14.46 0.85 -10.61
CA ALA A 202 -15.28 1.97 -11.00
C ALA A 202 -15.27 3.03 -9.90
N ALA A 203 -15.01 4.28 -10.24
CA ALA A 203 -15.11 5.41 -9.33
C ALA A 203 -16.02 6.48 -9.91
N THR A 204 -16.87 7.06 -9.06
CA THR A 204 -17.68 8.23 -9.44
C THR A 204 -17.05 9.48 -8.87
N PRO A 205 -16.78 10.52 -9.68
CA PRO A 205 -16.32 11.81 -9.15
C PRO A 205 -17.42 12.46 -8.31
N ARG A 206 -17.06 13.11 -7.21
CA ARG A 206 -18.00 13.90 -6.43
C ARG A 206 -18.55 15.05 -7.29
N GLY A 207 -19.87 15.08 -7.50
CA GLY A 207 -20.59 16.21 -8.09
C GLY A 207 -20.64 16.28 -9.61
N GLY A 208 -20.34 15.22 -10.34
CA GLY A 208 -20.44 15.19 -11.80
C GLY A 208 -20.97 13.86 -12.36
N ARG A 209 -21.30 13.83 -13.65
CA ARG A 209 -21.54 12.58 -14.37
C ARG A 209 -20.35 11.64 -14.16
N PRO A 210 -20.56 10.32 -14.01
CA PRO A 210 -19.45 9.38 -13.89
C PRO A 210 -18.55 9.51 -15.12
N ARG A 211 -17.41 10.13 -14.95
CA ARG A 211 -16.32 10.01 -15.91
C ARG A 211 -15.65 8.68 -15.58
N GLY A 212 -15.55 7.87 -16.61
CA GLY A 212 -15.12 6.50 -16.52
C GLY A 212 -13.86 6.33 -15.70
N CYS A 213 -13.85 5.30 -14.94
CA CYS A 213 -12.70 4.87 -14.18
C CYS A 213 -12.14 3.58 -14.74
N GLY A 214 -10.89 3.51 -14.71
CA GLY A 214 -10.06 2.54 -15.35
C GLY A 214 -10.44 1.09 -15.20
N VAL A 215 -10.13 0.37 -16.21
CA VAL A 215 -10.20 -1.07 -16.28
C VAL A 215 -8.97 -1.62 -16.86
N VAL A 216 -8.76 -2.77 -16.43
CA VAL A 216 -7.54 -3.42 -16.55
C VAL A 216 -7.59 -4.78 -17.14
N ALA A 217 -6.67 -5.02 -18.03
CA ALA A 217 -6.30 -6.36 -18.39
C ALA A 217 -5.06 -6.78 -17.61
N GLY A 218 -5.25 -7.41 -16.47
CA GLY A 218 -4.21 -8.25 -15.91
C GLY A 218 -4.17 -9.55 -16.70
N ARG A 219 -2.99 -10.02 -17.10
CA ARG A 219 -2.82 -11.41 -17.50
C ARG A 219 -2.82 -12.26 -16.24
N ALA A 220 -3.67 -13.27 -16.21
CA ALA A 220 -3.63 -14.33 -15.22
C ALA A 220 -2.31 -15.08 -15.29
#